data_6d2bccb67ec2a8a240ed6a711756869b
#
_entry.id   6d2bccb67ec2a8a240ed6a711756869b
#
_cell.length_a   1.000
_cell.length_b   1.000
_cell.length_c   1.000
_cell.angle_alpha   90.00
_cell.angle_beta   90.00
_cell.angle_gamma   90.00
#
_symmetry.space_group_name_H-M   'P 1'
#
loop_
_entity.id
_entity.type
_entity.pdbx_description
1 polymer ?
#
loop_
_entity_poly.entity_id
_entity_poly.type
_entity_poly.pdbx_seq_one_letter_code
_entity_poly.pdbx_strand_id
1 'polypeptide(L)'
;MIHSLGAHRLLYRSRIAYCVKVGLIDQAVQVFDEMTQAQCRVFSIDYNRFIGVLARHSRLDLAEHYYNKMVPQGFSLNPFTYSRLISALCVIKNFFLIEKLLEDMDKLGYVPDIWAFNIYLNVLCGDNQVDFALKVFHCMVQKGREPDSVTYTILIDGLCKARKFDAAVGVWRSMISTGLTPDCIACTALVIGLCDGGKVDLAYELSIGEFKDRVEFNRLIYNSLISGFCRVGRIDKAQAIKDFMKTNGCEPDLVTYNVLLNYCCDGLMLEEAEKLMKKMESDGMKPDSYSYNQLLKGLCKANRPEKAYLLMISRMETKMLCNVVSYNTIIGAFCKARLTRRAYKLFQEMSQKGIEPDVVTFTILIKAFLNEGSSDVAKLLLDELMRMGLSLDCIFYTAIVDQLCKAKKIEMALSVFSDMVERGVTLDVISYNALINGLCKASRVSEAMCLYNEMQTKGFSPDEVTFKLIIGGLIREKKLHEACSVWDQMMEKGFTLGTAVSETLINAINSRDGE
;
A
#
# COMPACT_ATOMS: atom_id res chain seq x y z
N MET A 1 -47.92 -14.80 -42.01
CA MET A 1 -47.48 -14.76 -40.57
C MET A 1 -45.97 -14.89 -40.39
N ILE A 2 -45.23 -15.76 -41.09
CA ILE A 2 -43.77 -15.97 -40.91
C ILE A 2 -42.94 -14.73 -41.32
N HIS A 3 -43.32 -13.99 -42.35
CA HIS A 3 -42.65 -12.76 -42.80
C HIS A 3 -42.78 -11.58 -41.80
N SER A 4 -43.89 -11.50 -41.08
CA SER A 4 -44.11 -10.42 -40.10
C SER A 4 -43.27 -10.58 -38.82
N LEU A 5 -43.05 -11.82 -38.35
CA LEU A 5 -42.24 -12.13 -37.16
C LEU A 5 -40.74 -11.82 -37.35
N GLY A 6 -40.22 -12.03 -38.57
CA GLY A 6 -38.85 -11.66 -38.92
C GLY A 6 -38.60 -10.14 -38.93
N ALA A 7 -39.56 -9.39 -39.47
CA ALA A 7 -39.50 -7.94 -39.53
C ALA A 7 -39.54 -7.31 -38.15
N HIS A 8 -40.41 -7.80 -37.26
CA HIS A 8 -40.47 -7.31 -35.85
C HIS A 8 -39.15 -7.54 -35.10
N ARG A 9 -38.49 -8.70 -35.28
CA ARG A 9 -37.20 -8.97 -34.67
C ARG A 9 -36.08 -8.00 -35.14
N LEU A 10 -36.06 -7.69 -36.44
CA LEU A 10 -35.12 -6.72 -37.01
C LEU A 10 -35.32 -5.32 -36.41
N LEU A 11 -36.57 -4.95 -36.20
CA LEU A 11 -36.93 -3.65 -35.60
C LEU A 11 -36.45 -3.57 -34.14
N TYR A 12 -36.64 -4.62 -33.35
CA TYR A 12 -36.09 -4.66 -31.99
C TYR A 12 -34.55 -4.60 -31.97
N ARG A 13 -33.88 -5.35 -32.83
CA ARG A 13 -32.41 -5.31 -32.96
C ARG A 13 -31.89 -3.92 -33.33
N SER A 14 -32.55 -3.20 -34.23
CA SER A 14 -32.14 -1.85 -34.61
C SER A 14 -32.38 -0.86 -33.50
N ARG A 15 -33.49 -0.97 -32.73
CA ARG A 15 -33.75 -0.16 -31.52
C ARG A 15 -32.70 -0.40 -30.45
N ILE A 16 -32.34 -1.65 -30.14
CA ILE A 16 -31.29 -2.01 -29.19
C ILE A 16 -29.96 -1.42 -29.68
N ALA A 17 -29.58 -1.59 -30.94
CA ALA A 17 -28.35 -1.06 -31.50
C ALA A 17 -28.27 0.48 -31.39
N TYR A 18 -29.39 1.17 -31.62
CA TYR A 18 -29.50 2.61 -31.49
C TYR A 18 -29.32 3.05 -30.01
N CYS A 19 -30.04 2.43 -29.05
CA CYS A 19 -29.92 2.73 -27.63
C CYS A 19 -28.47 2.53 -27.14
N VAL A 20 -27.82 1.45 -27.56
CA VAL A 20 -26.41 1.17 -27.25
C VAL A 20 -25.48 2.25 -27.82
N LYS A 21 -25.69 2.66 -29.08
CA LYS A 21 -24.88 3.70 -29.75
C LYS A 21 -25.00 5.05 -29.05
N VAL A 22 -26.18 5.37 -28.51
CA VAL A 22 -26.44 6.62 -27.76
C VAL A 22 -26.05 6.52 -26.28
N GLY A 23 -25.67 5.33 -25.79
CA GLY A 23 -25.28 5.10 -24.39
C GLY A 23 -26.45 4.86 -23.42
N LEU A 24 -27.67 4.67 -23.94
CA LEU A 24 -28.90 4.46 -23.15
C LEU A 24 -29.08 2.97 -22.83
N ILE A 25 -28.21 2.40 -22.00
CA ILE A 25 -28.16 0.95 -21.72
C ILE A 25 -29.45 0.44 -21.05
N ASP A 26 -30.01 1.19 -20.10
CA ASP A 26 -31.26 0.78 -19.42
C ASP A 26 -32.46 0.71 -20.37
N GLN A 27 -32.51 1.61 -21.36
CA GLN A 27 -33.52 1.52 -22.41
C GLN A 27 -33.26 0.33 -23.34
N ALA A 28 -31.99 -0.01 -23.63
CA ALA A 28 -31.67 -1.21 -24.40
C ALA A 28 -32.11 -2.49 -23.69
N VAL A 29 -32.02 -2.51 -22.35
CA VAL A 29 -32.52 -3.61 -21.50
C VAL A 29 -34.05 -3.73 -21.63
N GLN A 30 -34.78 -2.62 -21.48
CA GLN A 30 -36.24 -2.63 -21.63
C GLN A 30 -36.68 -3.15 -23.02
N VAL A 31 -36.02 -2.67 -24.09
CA VAL A 31 -36.32 -3.11 -25.45
C VAL A 31 -36.00 -4.60 -25.67
N PHE A 32 -34.94 -5.13 -25.02
CA PHE A 32 -34.61 -6.56 -25.08
C PHE A 32 -35.65 -7.40 -24.33
N ASP A 33 -36.15 -6.95 -23.19
CA ASP A 33 -37.22 -7.62 -22.44
C ASP A 33 -38.55 -7.56 -23.18
N GLU A 34 -38.94 -6.43 -23.80
CA GLU A 34 -40.07 -6.34 -24.71
C GLU A 34 -39.98 -7.35 -25.83
N MET A 35 -38.80 -7.51 -26.46
CA MET A 35 -38.55 -8.49 -27.51
C MET A 35 -38.76 -9.92 -27.02
N THR A 36 -38.36 -10.24 -25.78
CA THR A 36 -38.54 -11.58 -25.19
C THR A 36 -39.99 -11.86 -24.84
N GLN A 37 -40.79 -10.84 -24.44
CA GLN A 37 -42.21 -10.95 -24.09
C GLN A 37 -43.14 -10.96 -25.29
N ALA A 38 -42.77 -10.29 -26.41
CA ALA A 38 -43.56 -10.12 -27.62
C ALA A 38 -43.67 -11.40 -28.50
N GLN A 39 -43.45 -12.59 -27.93
CA GLN A 39 -43.43 -13.89 -28.63
C GLN A 39 -42.48 -13.93 -29.85
N CYS A 40 -41.55 -12.98 -29.97
CA CYS A 40 -40.49 -13.03 -30.96
C CYS A 40 -39.52 -14.17 -30.63
N ARG A 41 -39.25 -15.04 -31.56
CA ARG A 41 -38.26 -16.10 -31.36
C ARG A 41 -36.88 -15.51 -31.21
N VAL A 42 -36.37 -15.48 -29.96
CA VAL A 42 -35.00 -15.05 -29.62
C VAL A 42 -34.01 -16.18 -29.92
N PHE A 43 -32.85 -15.87 -30.45
CA PHE A 43 -31.80 -16.83 -30.79
C PHE A 43 -30.56 -16.60 -29.98
N SER A 44 -29.68 -17.59 -29.88
CA SER A 44 -28.39 -17.51 -29.22
C SER A 44 -27.58 -16.25 -29.64
N ILE A 45 -27.65 -15.85 -30.90
CA ILE A 45 -26.95 -14.66 -31.42
C ILE A 45 -27.46 -13.36 -30.81
N ASP A 46 -28.72 -13.28 -30.40
CA ASP A 46 -29.30 -12.08 -29.77
C ASP A 46 -28.80 -11.95 -28.35
N TYR A 47 -28.79 -13.06 -27.59
CA TYR A 47 -28.19 -13.11 -26.26
C TYR A 47 -26.70 -12.79 -26.29
N ASN A 48 -25.95 -13.41 -27.19
CA ASN A 48 -24.50 -13.17 -27.32
C ASN A 48 -24.16 -11.71 -27.59
N ARG A 49 -24.87 -11.06 -28.51
CA ARG A 49 -24.67 -9.63 -28.77
C ARG A 49 -25.01 -8.77 -27.56
N PHE A 50 -26.12 -9.07 -26.91
CA PHE A 50 -26.63 -8.27 -25.79
C PHE A 50 -25.75 -8.43 -24.55
N ILE A 51 -25.41 -9.66 -24.16
CA ILE A 51 -24.49 -9.92 -23.03
C ILE A 51 -23.11 -9.31 -23.31
N GLY A 52 -22.61 -9.40 -24.55
CA GLY A 52 -21.36 -8.75 -24.94
C GLY A 52 -21.39 -7.23 -24.86
N VAL A 53 -22.56 -6.59 -25.05
CA VAL A 53 -22.76 -5.16 -24.84
C VAL A 53 -22.79 -4.84 -23.35
N LEU A 54 -23.55 -5.59 -22.55
CA LEU A 54 -23.63 -5.41 -21.10
C LEU A 54 -22.25 -5.55 -20.43
N ALA A 55 -21.48 -6.55 -20.84
CA ALA A 55 -20.11 -6.73 -20.37
C ALA A 55 -19.20 -5.53 -20.70
N ARG A 56 -19.35 -4.93 -21.90
CA ARG A 56 -18.60 -3.74 -22.32
C ARG A 56 -18.93 -2.51 -21.48
N HIS A 57 -20.17 -2.38 -21.05
CA HIS A 57 -20.64 -1.25 -20.26
C HIS A 57 -20.65 -1.53 -18.75
N SER A 58 -19.93 -2.57 -18.30
CA SER A 58 -19.77 -2.96 -16.89
C SER A 58 -21.08 -3.22 -16.14
N ARG A 59 -22.17 -3.56 -16.87
CA ARG A 59 -23.47 -3.98 -16.30
C ARG A 59 -23.47 -5.50 -16.10
N LEU A 60 -22.60 -5.97 -15.21
CA LEU A 60 -22.30 -7.38 -15.04
C LEU A 60 -23.40 -8.15 -14.32
N ASP A 61 -24.14 -7.49 -13.45
CA ASP A 61 -25.37 -7.95 -12.81
C ASP A 61 -26.42 -8.40 -13.85
N LEU A 62 -26.66 -7.54 -14.83
CA LEU A 62 -27.58 -7.84 -15.93
C LEU A 62 -27.01 -8.89 -16.89
N ALA A 63 -25.72 -8.85 -17.15
CA ALA A 63 -25.06 -9.87 -17.98
C ALA A 63 -25.22 -11.27 -17.37
N GLU A 64 -25.04 -11.41 -16.07
CA GLU A 64 -25.28 -12.65 -15.33
C GLU A 64 -26.74 -13.06 -15.36
N HIS A 65 -27.68 -12.12 -15.16
CA HIS A 65 -29.10 -12.39 -15.24
C HIS A 65 -29.49 -13.00 -16.59
N TYR A 66 -29.07 -12.39 -17.70
CA TYR A 66 -29.41 -12.89 -19.03
C TYR A 66 -28.65 -14.16 -19.38
N TYR A 67 -27.45 -14.37 -18.87
CA TYR A 67 -26.72 -15.62 -18.97
C TYR A 67 -27.51 -16.76 -18.29
N ASN A 68 -27.93 -16.56 -17.07
CA ASN A 68 -28.74 -17.54 -16.33
C ASN A 68 -30.14 -17.78 -16.97
N LYS A 69 -30.68 -16.82 -17.72
CA LYS A 69 -31.95 -16.94 -18.44
C LYS A 69 -31.79 -17.72 -19.73
N MET A 70 -30.64 -17.64 -20.42
CA MET A 70 -30.44 -18.31 -21.72
C MET A 70 -30.05 -19.79 -21.60
N VAL A 71 -29.24 -20.13 -20.55
CA VAL A 71 -28.73 -21.51 -20.39
C VAL A 71 -29.84 -22.55 -20.26
N PRO A 72 -30.92 -22.37 -19.46
CA PRO A 72 -32.03 -23.32 -19.39
C PRO A 72 -32.82 -23.48 -20.70
N GLN A 73 -32.72 -22.51 -21.62
CA GLN A 73 -33.33 -22.55 -22.93
C GLN A 73 -32.50 -23.33 -23.96
N GLY A 74 -31.37 -23.91 -23.53
CA GLY A 74 -30.47 -24.68 -24.41
C GLY A 74 -29.56 -23.80 -25.25
N PHE A 75 -29.43 -22.51 -24.97
CA PHE A 75 -28.52 -21.61 -25.67
C PHE A 75 -27.18 -21.53 -24.96
N SER A 76 -26.12 -21.31 -25.76
CA SER A 76 -24.76 -21.09 -25.26
C SER A 76 -24.17 -19.79 -25.80
N LEU A 77 -23.22 -19.23 -25.05
CA LEU A 77 -22.41 -18.12 -25.53
C LEU A 77 -21.42 -18.64 -26.59
N ASN A 78 -21.00 -17.77 -27.50
CA ASN A 78 -19.88 -18.06 -28.37
C ASN A 78 -18.54 -17.82 -27.63
N PRO A 79 -17.41 -18.39 -28.06
CA PRO A 79 -16.12 -18.26 -27.40
C PRO A 79 -15.69 -16.80 -27.15
N PHE A 80 -15.95 -15.91 -28.10
CA PHE A 80 -15.62 -14.49 -27.98
C PHE A 80 -16.42 -13.80 -26.86
N THR A 81 -17.72 -14.10 -26.72
CA THR A 81 -18.57 -13.51 -25.69
C THR A 81 -18.19 -14.05 -24.30
N TYR A 82 -17.87 -15.36 -24.18
CA TYR A 82 -17.32 -15.94 -22.96
C TYR A 82 -16.05 -15.24 -22.52
N SER A 83 -15.04 -15.14 -23.38
CA SER A 83 -13.77 -14.49 -23.08
C SER A 83 -13.95 -13.05 -22.63
N ARG A 84 -14.85 -12.32 -23.29
CA ARG A 84 -15.17 -10.94 -22.94
C ARG A 84 -15.86 -10.81 -21.59
N LEU A 85 -16.80 -11.71 -21.28
CA LEU A 85 -17.51 -11.72 -20.00
C LEU A 85 -16.55 -12.09 -18.87
N ILE A 86 -15.71 -13.10 -19.05
CA ILE A 86 -14.66 -13.47 -18.10
C ILE A 86 -13.75 -12.27 -17.81
N SER A 87 -13.26 -11.59 -18.84
CA SER A 87 -12.39 -10.42 -18.67
C SER A 87 -13.07 -9.29 -17.89
N ALA A 88 -14.35 -9.04 -18.13
CA ALA A 88 -15.13 -8.03 -17.42
C ALA A 88 -15.38 -8.43 -15.95
N LEU A 89 -15.65 -9.71 -15.68
CA LEU A 89 -15.82 -10.24 -14.32
C LEU A 89 -14.53 -10.23 -13.50
N CYS A 90 -13.37 -10.32 -14.15
CA CYS A 90 -12.07 -10.16 -13.51
C CYS A 90 -11.91 -8.78 -12.84
N VAL A 91 -12.49 -7.73 -13.41
CA VAL A 91 -12.42 -6.37 -12.86
C VAL A 91 -13.14 -6.29 -11.50
N ILE A 92 -14.28 -6.97 -11.34
CA ILE A 92 -15.06 -7.03 -10.10
C ILE A 92 -14.69 -8.22 -9.21
N LYS A 93 -13.72 -9.05 -9.64
CA LYS A 93 -13.23 -10.23 -8.93
C LYS A 93 -14.32 -11.26 -8.58
N ASN A 94 -15.30 -11.44 -9.44
CA ASN A 94 -16.35 -12.45 -9.25
C ASN A 94 -15.84 -13.82 -9.73
N PHE A 95 -14.97 -14.44 -8.94
CA PHE A 95 -14.34 -15.73 -9.26
C PHE A 95 -15.34 -16.87 -9.40
N PHE A 96 -16.42 -16.86 -8.62
CA PHE A 96 -17.46 -17.90 -8.69
C PHE A 96 -18.10 -17.98 -10.08
N LEU A 97 -18.47 -16.83 -10.64
CA LEU A 97 -19.08 -16.81 -11.97
C LEU A 97 -18.06 -17.10 -13.08
N ILE A 98 -16.79 -16.67 -12.90
CA ILE A 98 -15.71 -17.01 -13.84
C ILE A 98 -15.50 -18.52 -13.92
N GLU A 99 -15.42 -19.22 -12.80
CA GLU A 99 -15.26 -20.67 -12.74
C GLU A 99 -16.44 -21.38 -13.43
N LYS A 100 -17.67 -20.97 -13.15
CA LYS A 100 -18.87 -21.48 -13.82
C LYS A 100 -18.81 -21.30 -15.33
N LEU A 101 -18.40 -20.12 -15.81
CA LEU A 101 -18.26 -19.86 -17.25
C LEU A 101 -17.16 -20.74 -17.89
N LEU A 102 -16.05 -20.95 -17.19
CA LEU A 102 -14.96 -21.82 -17.65
C LEU A 102 -15.41 -23.30 -17.72
N GLU A 103 -16.17 -23.77 -16.74
CA GLU A 103 -16.77 -25.12 -16.77
C GLU A 103 -17.76 -25.30 -17.95
N ASP A 104 -18.60 -24.29 -18.18
CA ASP A 104 -19.56 -24.35 -19.26
C ASP A 104 -18.88 -24.27 -20.64
N MET A 105 -17.81 -23.50 -20.79
CA MET A 105 -16.96 -23.51 -21.99
C MET A 105 -16.35 -24.89 -22.21
N ASP A 106 -15.88 -25.54 -21.15
CA ASP A 106 -15.26 -26.85 -21.21
C ASP A 106 -16.24 -27.93 -21.70
N LYS A 107 -17.45 -27.95 -21.15
CA LYS A 107 -18.53 -28.85 -21.59
C LYS A 107 -18.87 -28.68 -23.07
N LEU A 108 -18.67 -27.48 -23.62
CA LEU A 108 -18.93 -27.17 -25.03
C LEU A 108 -17.71 -27.38 -25.95
N GLY A 109 -16.56 -27.80 -25.39
CA GLY A 109 -15.30 -27.93 -26.10
C GLY A 109 -14.66 -26.59 -26.49
N TYR A 110 -15.06 -25.51 -25.87
CA TYR A 110 -14.48 -24.19 -26.11
C TYR A 110 -13.30 -23.92 -25.17
N VAL A 111 -12.30 -23.19 -25.67
CA VAL A 111 -11.17 -22.74 -24.86
C VAL A 111 -11.11 -21.20 -24.90
N PRO A 112 -11.01 -20.52 -23.77
CA PRO A 112 -10.84 -19.07 -23.72
C PRO A 112 -9.67 -18.61 -24.60
N ASP A 113 -9.72 -17.38 -25.08
CA ASP A 113 -8.57 -16.79 -25.76
C ASP A 113 -7.44 -16.47 -24.77
N ILE A 114 -6.23 -16.34 -25.30
CA ILE A 114 -5.04 -16.08 -24.47
C ILE A 114 -5.16 -14.78 -23.67
N TRP A 115 -5.83 -13.78 -24.23
CA TRP A 115 -6.03 -12.50 -23.58
C TRP A 115 -6.91 -12.61 -22.33
N ALA A 116 -8.02 -13.36 -22.39
CA ALA A 116 -8.88 -13.64 -21.24
C ALA A 116 -8.16 -14.45 -20.17
N PHE A 117 -7.36 -15.45 -20.57
CA PHE A 117 -6.51 -16.20 -19.64
C PHE A 117 -5.51 -15.29 -18.95
N ASN A 118 -4.80 -14.43 -19.67
CA ASN A 118 -3.80 -13.52 -19.11
C ASN A 118 -4.42 -12.53 -18.11
N ILE A 119 -5.60 -11.98 -18.41
CA ILE A 119 -6.32 -11.13 -17.44
C ILE A 119 -6.68 -11.93 -16.18
N TYR A 120 -7.21 -13.13 -16.35
CA TYR A 120 -7.62 -13.97 -15.22
C TYR A 120 -6.41 -14.36 -14.35
N LEU A 121 -5.33 -14.81 -14.96
CA LEU A 121 -4.07 -15.11 -14.26
C LEU A 121 -3.53 -13.89 -13.51
N ASN A 122 -3.56 -12.70 -14.12
CA ASN A 122 -3.10 -11.47 -13.50
C ASN A 122 -3.92 -11.11 -12.25
N VAL A 123 -5.24 -11.26 -12.31
CA VAL A 123 -6.12 -11.00 -11.14
C VAL A 123 -5.89 -12.04 -10.04
N LEU A 124 -5.75 -13.31 -10.36
CA LEU A 124 -5.43 -14.36 -9.39
C LEU A 124 -4.08 -14.11 -8.71
N CYS A 125 -3.06 -13.73 -9.46
CA CYS A 125 -1.75 -13.37 -8.93
C CYS A 125 -1.83 -12.11 -8.05
N GLY A 126 -2.61 -11.12 -8.45
CA GLY A 126 -2.85 -9.90 -7.68
C GLY A 126 -3.54 -10.14 -6.34
N ASP A 127 -4.42 -11.14 -6.27
CA ASP A 127 -5.11 -11.56 -5.04
C ASP A 127 -4.34 -12.63 -4.24
N ASN A 128 -3.07 -12.84 -4.56
CA ASN A 128 -2.20 -13.83 -3.92
C ASN A 128 -2.69 -15.29 -4.05
N GLN A 129 -3.57 -15.58 -5.02
CA GLN A 129 -4.09 -16.94 -5.31
C GLN A 129 -3.20 -17.66 -6.34
N VAL A 130 -1.89 -17.62 -6.15
CA VAL A 130 -0.90 -18.10 -7.12
C VAL A 130 -0.95 -19.62 -7.36
N ASP A 131 -1.37 -20.42 -6.39
CA ASP A 131 -1.54 -21.89 -6.57
C ASP A 131 -2.69 -22.20 -7.53
N PHE A 132 -3.74 -21.40 -7.45
CA PHE A 132 -4.85 -21.52 -8.37
C PHE A 132 -4.49 -21.00 -9.75
N ALA A 133 -3.74 -19.90 -9.83
CA ALA A 133 -3.18 -19.40 -11.09
C ALA A 133 -2.32 -20.46 -11.80
N LEU A 134 -1.47 -21.20 -11.08
CA LEU A 134 -0.70 -22.32 -11.64
C LEU A 134 -1.60 -23.45 -12.17
N LYS A 135 -2.69 -23.79 -11.47
CA LYS A 135 -3.67 -24.79 -11.97
C LYS A 135 -4.33 -24.33 -13.26
N VAL A 136 -4.75 -23.06 -13.32
CA VAL A 136 -5.35 -22.46 -14.53
C VAL A 136 -4.35 -22.47 -15.68
N PHE A 137 -3.08 -22.14 -15.44
CA PHE A 137 -2.01 -22.22 -16.42
C PHE A 137 -1.80 -23.64 -16.96
N HIS A 138 -1.73 -24.65 -16.09
CA HIS A 138 -1.61 -26.04 -16.53
C HIS A 138 -2.82 -26.52 -17.33
N CYS A 139 -4.03 -26.13 -16.91
CA CYS A 139 -5.25 -26.40 -17.66
C CYS A 139 -5.23 -25.77 -19.05
N MET A 140 -4.75 -24.52 -19.18
CA MET A 140 -4.57 -23.82 -20.44
C MET A 140 -3.67 -24.62 -21.39
N VAL A 141 -2.51 -25.07 -20.92
CA VAL A 141 -1.55 -25.88 -21.70
C VAL A 141 -2.15 -27.22 -22.12
N GLN A 142 -2.81 -27.93 -21.18
CA GLN A 142 -3.47 -29.21 -21.47
C GLN A 142 -4.57 -29.10 -22.53
N LYS A 143 -5.24 -27.96 -22.59
CA LYS A 143 -6.28 -27.68 -23.63
C LYS A 143 -5.70 -27.18 -24.95
N GLY A 144 -4.40 -27.27 -25.16
CA GLY A 144 -3.72 -26.92 -26.41
C GLY A 144 -3.62 -25.41 -26.67
N ARG A 145 -3.79 -24.57 -25.64
CA ARG A 145 -3.45 -23.14 -25.73
C ARG A 145 -2.01 -22.94 -25.36
N GLU A 146 -1.20 -22.47 -26.29
CA GLU A 146 0.19 -22.15 -26.06
C GLU A 146 0.30 -20.84 -25.26
N PRO A 147 0.94 -20.85 -24.06
CA PRO A 147 1.21 -19.62 -23.31
C PRO A 147 2.15 -18.70 -24.09
N ASP A 148 1.92 -17.40 -24.00
CA ASP A 148 2.80 -16.39 -24.57
C ASP A 148 3.77 -15.80 -23.54
N SER A 149 4.67 -14.91 -23.97
CA SER A 149 5.61 -14.22 -23.07
C SER A 149 4.90 -13.46 -21.95
N VAL A 150 3.71 -12.91 -22.22
CA VAL A 150 2.91 -12.18 -21.22
C VAL A 150 2.38 -13.15 -20.16
N THR A 151 1.90 -14.34 -20.55
CA THR A 151 1.44 -15.38 -19.61
C THR A 151 2.54 -15.74 -18.60
N TYR A 152 3.74 -16.04 -19.12
CA TYR A 152 4.89 -16.39 -18.28
C TYR A 152 5.31 -15.24 -17.36
N THR A 153 5.34 -14.00 -17.86
CA THR A 153 5.71 -12.82 -17.08
C THR A 153 4.73 -12.58 -15.92
N ILE A 154 3.42 -12.70 -16.16
CA ILE A 154 2.39 -12.58 -15.12
C ILE A 154 2.60 -13.61 -14.01
N LEU A 155 2.86 -14.86 -14.37
CA LEU A 155 3.09 -15.93 -13.38
C LEU A 155 4.38 -15.73 -12.60
N ILE A 156 5.47 -15.36 -13.27
CA ILE A 156 6.76 -15.08 -12.62
C ILE A 156 6.61 -13.94 -11.61
N ASP A 157 6.00 -12.83 -12.00
CA ASP A 157 5.77 -11.68 -11.12
C ASP A 157 4.87 -12.04 -9.93
N GLY A 158 3.76 -12.75 -10.18
CA GLY A 158 2.85 -13.22 -9.14
C GLY A 158 3.50 -14.16 -8.14
N LEU A 159 4.27 -15.14 -8.62
CA LEU A 159 5.00 -16.10 -7.78
C LEU A 159 6.09 -15.41 -6.95
N CYS A 160 6.80 -14.45 -7.52
CA CYS A 160 7.80 -13.65 -6.80
C CYS A 160 7.15 -12.82 -5.67
N LYS A 161 6.03 -12.16 -5.94
CA LYS A 161 5.25 -11.42 -4.92
C LYS A 161 4.74 -12.32 -3.80
N ALA A 162 4.33 -13.54 -4.13
CA ALA A 162 3.93 -14.57 -3.17
C ALA A 162 5.12 -15.28 -2.48
N ARG A 163 6.36 -14.86 -2.75
CA ARG A 163 7.62 -15.43 -2.24
C ARG A 163 7.85 -16.92 -2.61
N LYS A 164 7.23 -17.40 -3.68
CA LYS A 164 7.42 -18.77 -4.20
C LYS A 164 8.52 -18.81 -5.27
N PHE A 165 9.75 -18.53 -4.87
CA PHE A 165 10.87 -18.31 -5.78
C PHE A 165 11.25 -19.52 -6.62
N ASP A 166 11.23 -20.72 -6.04
CA ASP A 166 11.55 -21.96 -6.76
C ASP A 166 10.54 -22.24 -7.87
N ALA A 167 9.25 -21.97 -7.61
CA ALA A 167 8.21 -22.07 -8.63
C ALA A 167 8.38 -21.01 -9.71
N ALA A 168 8.76 -19.77 -9.37
CA ALA A 168 9.02 -18.71 -10.34
C ALA A 168 10.17 -19.09 -11.29
N VAL A 169 11.27 -19.64 -10.75
CA VAL A 169 12.40 -20.17 -11.55
C VAL A 169 11.96 -21.37 -12.40
N GLY A 170 11.11 -22.24 -11.85
CA GLY A 170 10.53 -23.36 -12.59
C GLY A 170 9.71 -22.90 -13.81
N VAL A 171 8.85 -21.89 -13.63
CA VAL A 171 8.06 -21.26 -14.70
C VAL A 171 8.97 -20.59 -15.73
N TRP A 172 10.01 -19.90 -15.30
CA TRP A 172 11.04 -19.33 -16.17
C TRP A 172 11.71 -20.41 -17.04
N ARG A 173 12.16 -21.52 -16.45
CA ARG A 173 12.78 -22.63 -17.20
C ARG A 173 11.80 -23.33 -18.13
N SER A 174 10.53 -23.42 -17.74
CA SER A 174 9.47 -23.91 -18.62
C SER A 174 9.31 -23.03 -19.84
N MET A 175 9.33 -21.70 -19.72
CA MET A 175 9.29 -20.76 -20.85
C MET A 175 10.42 -21.03 -21.86
N ILE A 176 11.63 -21.24 -21.35
CA ILE A 176 12.79 -21.55 -22.20
C ILE A 176 12.62 -22.90 -22.91
N SER A 177 12.12 -23.94 -22.19
CA SER A 177 11.95 -25.28 -22.73
C SER A 177 10.88 -25.37 -23.83
N THR A 178 9.91 -24.45 -23.84
CA THR A 178 8.90 -24.34 -24.91
C THR A 178 9.41 -23.61 -26.16
N GLY A 179 10.69 -23.18 -26.17
CA GLY A 179 11.30 -22.49 -27.29
C GLY A 179 10.98 -20.99 -27.39
N LEU A 180 10.25 -20.45 -26.38
CA LEU A 180 10.02 -19.00 -26.30
C LEU A 180 11.32 -18.31 -25.89
N THR A 181 11.66 -17.25 -26.61
CA THR A 181 12.75 -16.35 -26.20
C THR A 181 12.24 -15.43 -25.08
N PRO A 182 12.80 -15.51 -23.87
CA PRO A 182 12.42 -14.59 -22.82
C PRO A 182 12.72 -13.15 -23.25
N ASP A 183 11.78 -12.25 -22.96
CA ASP A 183 11.98 -10.83 -23.18
C ASP A 183 12.65 -10.17 -21.95
N CYS A 184 13.07 -8.92 -22.12
CA CYS A 184 13.66 -8.14 -21.04
C CYS A 184 12.69 -7.94 -19.86
N ILE A 185 11.38 -7.98 -20.09
CA ILE A 185 10.36 -7.75 -19.06
C ILE A 185 10.30 -8.96 -18.12
N ALA A 186 10.24 -10.19 -18.67
CA ALA A 186 10.23 -11.42 -17.88
C ALA A 186 11.50 -11.57 -17.03
N CYS A 187 12.69 -11.31 -17.63
CA CYS A 187 13.97 -11.31 -16.91
C CYS A 187 13.98 -10.30 -15.77
N THR A 188 13.52 -9.08 -16.05
CA THR A 188 13.48 -8.01 -15.08
C THR A 188 12.52 -8.35 -13.92
N ALA A 189 11.34 -8.89 -14.20
CA ALA A 189 10.37 -9.31 -13.18
C ALA A 189 10.96 -10.37 -12.25
N LEU A 190 11.65 -11.37 -12.81
CA LEU A 190 12.29 -12.43 -12.01
C LEU A 190 13.43 -11.88 -11.15
N VAL A 191 14.32 -11.05 -11.73
CA VAL A 191 15.44 -10.46 -10.97
C VAL A 191 14.96 -9.54 -9.85
N ILE A 192 14.01 -8.66 -10.14
CA ILE A 192 13.42 -7.77 -9.12
C ILE A 192 12.79 -8.61 -8.01
N GLY A 193 11.94 -9.58 -8.37
CA GLY A 193 11.26 -10.41 -7.39
C GLY A 193 12.21 -11.20 -6.49
N LEU A 194 13.25 -11.80 -7.06
CA LEU A 194 14.28 -12.52 -6.30
C LEU A 194 15.07 -11.56 -5.39
N CYS A 195 15.46 -10.38 -5.89
CA CYS A 195 16.18 -9.38 -5.12
C CYS A 195 15.32 -8.83 -3.96
N ASP A 196 14.03 -8.57 -4.19
CA ASP A 196 13.09 -8.11 -3.16
C ASP A 196 12.81 -9.19 -2.13
N GLY A 197 12.85 -10.45 -2.53
CA GLY A 197 12.74 -11.60 -1.65
C GLY A 197 14.01 -11.97 -0.89
N GLY A 198 15.12 -11.26 -1.11
CA GLY A 198 16.42 -11.54 -0.48
C GLY A 198 17.20 -12.69 -1.12
N LYS A 199 16.75 -13.24 -2.24
CA LYS A 199 17.42 -14.33 -3.00
C LYS A 199 18.39 -13.76 -4.05
N VAL A 200 19.24 -12.82 -3.64
CA VAL A 200 20.07 -12.03 -4.55
C VAL A 200 21.16 -12.86 -5.23
N ASP A 201 21.73 -13.84 -4.53
CA ASP A 201 22.74 -14.75 -5.12
C ASP A 201 22.13 -15.57 -6.26
N LEU A 202 20.90 -16.07 -6.08
CA LEU A 202 20.17 -16.80 -7.14
C LEU A 202 19.86 -15.88 -8.32
N ALA A 203 19.41 -14.64 -8.06
CA ALA A 203 19.19 -13.65 -9.11
C ALA A 203 20.47 -13.37 -9.92
N TYR A 204 21.61 -13.27 -9.24
CA TYR A 204 22.90 -13.04 -9.85
C TYR A 204 23.37 -14.24 -10.68
N GLU A 205 23.26 -15.46 -10.15
CA GLU A 205 23.60 -16.70 -10.87
C GLU A 205 22.77 -16.86 -12.15
N LEU A 206 21.46 -16.66 -12.08
CA LEU A 206 20.59 -16.67 -13.27
C LEU A 206 20.98 -15.60 -14.28
N SER A 207 21.31 -14.39 -13.79
CA SER A 207 21.69 -13.28 -14.65
C SER A 207 22.97 -13.56 -15.44
N ILE A 208 24.00 -14.13 -14.81
CA ILE A 208 25.28 -14.45 -15.48
C ILE A 208 25.16 -15.74 -16.30
N GLY A 209 24.46 -16.75 -15.78
CA GLY A 209 24.42 -18.08 -16.38
C GLY A 209 23.38 -18.24 -17.48
N GLU A 210 22.13 -17.81 -17.22
CA GLU A 210 21.01 -18.11 -18.13
C GLU A 210 20.59 -16.90 -18.99
N PHE A 211 20.75 -15.65 -18.50
CA PHE A 211 20.26 -14.46 -19.21
C PHE A 211 21.29 -13.83 -20.14
N LYS A 212 22.59 -13.91 -19.82
CA LYS A 212 23.67 -13.17 -20.51
C LYS A 212 23.68 -13.38 -22.03
N ASP A 213 23.43 -14.60 -22.48
CA ASP A 213 23.47 -14.96 -23.90
C ASP A 213 22.11 -14.79 -24.59
N ARG A 214 21.06 -14.40 -23.86
CA ARG A 214 19.69 -14.37 -24.35
C ARG A 214 19.06 -12.99 -24.39
N VAL A 215 19.48 -12.11 -23.46
CA VAL A 215 18.87 -10.79 -23.25
C VAL A 215 19.95 -9.76 -22.98
N GLU A 216 19.88 -8.62 -23.68
CA GLU A 216 20.69 -7.46 -23.31
C GLU A 216 20.19 -6.87 -21.98
N PHE A 217 21.09 -6.77 -21.01
CA PHE A 217 20.76 -6.24 -19.70
C PHE A 217 20.49 -4.74 -19.78
N ASN A 218 19.32 -4.36 -19.34
CA ASN A 218 18.96 -2.96 -19.18
C ASN A 218 19.41 -2.42 -17.79
N ARG A 219 19.36 -1.10 -17.64
CA ARG A 219 19.69 -0.43 -16.36
C ARG A 219 18.87 -0.95 -15.19
N LEU A 220 17.62 -1.36 -15.42
CA LEU A 220 16.72 -1.80 -14.37
C LEU A 220 17.20 -3.12 -13.74
N ILE A 221 17.67 -4.07 -14.54
CA ILE A 221 18.25 -5.33 -14.06
C ILE A 221 19.49 -5.06 -13.20
N TYR A 222 20.43 -4.23 -13.70
CA TYR A 222 21.64 -3.86 -12.96
C TYR A 222 21.29 -3.15 -11.64
N ASN A 223 20.43 -2.16 -11.68
CA ASN A 223 20.02 -1.41 -10.49
C ASN A 223 19.30 -2.30 -9.46
N SER A 224 18.54 -3.29 -9.91
CA SER A 224 17.88 -4.26 -9.03
C SER A 224 18.88 -5.19 -8.33
N LEU A 225 19.89 -5.70 -9.06
CA LEU A 225 20.96 -6.50 -8.48
C LEU A 225 21.80 -5.68 -7.49
N ILE A 226 22.18 -4.45 -7.86
CA ILE A 226 22.91 -3.52 -6.98
C ILE A 226 22.11 -3.26 -5.70
N SER A 227 20.82 -2.92 -5.83
CA SER A 227 19.92 -2.71 -4.69
C SER A 227 19.78 -3.96 -3.82
N GLY A 228 19.65 -5.12 -4.45
CA GLY A 228 19.57 -6.42 -3.77
C GLY A 228 20.84 -6.69 -2.95
N PHE A 229 22.02 -6.58 -3.53
CA PHE A 229 23.29 -6.77 -2.81
C PHE A 229 23.51 -5.73 -1.71
N CYS A 230 23.11 -4.48 -1.92
CA CYS A 230 23.12 -3.46 -0.88
C CYS A 230 22.25 -3.87 0.31
N ARG A 231 21.02 -4.35 0.08
CA ARG A 231 20.12 -4.80 1.17
C ARG A 231 20.67 -5.99 1.97
N VAL A 232 21.43 -6.87 1.34
CA VAL A 232 22.06 -8.04 2.02
C VAL A 232 23.42 -7.66 2.64
N GLY A 233 23.87 -6.40 2.51
CA GLY A 233 25.10 -5.93 3.13
C GLY A 233 26.39 -6.22 2.34
N ARG A 234 26.28 -6.62 1.06
CA ARG A 234 27.42 -7.04 0.22
C ARG A 234 27.80 -5.94 -0.77
N ILE A 235 28.31 -4.81 -0.24
CA ILE A 235 28.66 -3.61 -1.02
C ILE A 235 29.70 -3.90 -2.10
N ASP A 236 30.67 -4.78 -1.81
CA ASP A 236 31.75 -5.12 -2.76
C ASP A 236 31.18 -5.71 -4.06
N LYS A 237 30.17 -6.61 -3.93
CA LYS A 237 29.47 -7.17 -5.09
C LYS A 237 28.62 -6.11 -5.80
N ALA A 238 27.95 -5.24 -5.05
CA ALA A 238 27.17 -4.15 -5.64
C ALA A 238 28.05 -3.20 -6.47
N GLN A 239 29.25 -2.86 -5.97
CA GLN A 239 30.22 -2.06 -6.70
C GLN A 239 30.78 -2.78 -7.94
N ALA A 240 31.11 -4.08 -7.81
CA ALA A 240 31.55 -4.89 -8.92
C ALA A 240 30.49 -4.96 -10.05
N ILE A 241 29.20 -5.07 -9.70
CA ILE A 241 28.12 -5.06 -10.69
C ILE A 241 28.00 -3.69 -11.38
N LYS A 242 28.17 -2.58 -10.65
CA LYS A 242 28.19 -1.25 -11.25
C LYS A 242 29.35 -1.09 -12.25
N ASP A 243 30.53 -1.61 -11.90
CA ASP A 243 31.68 -1.53 -12.81
C ASP A 243 31.50 -2.48 -14.01
N PHE A 244 30.90 -3.65 -13.82
CA PHE A 244 30.50 -4.58 -14.88
C PHE A 244 29.42 -3.98 -15.81
N MET A 245 28.46 -3.25 -15.27
CA MET A 245 27.47 -2.50 -16.04
C MET A 245 28.14 -1.53 -17.03
N LYS A 246 29.15 -0.79 -16.55
CA LYS A 246 29.93 0.15 -17.38
C LYS A 246 30.71 -0.55 -18.47
N THR A 247 31.34 -1.70 -18.17
CA THR A 247 32.12 -2.47 -19.16
C THR A 247 31.26 -3.08 -20.27
N ASN A 248 29.96 -3.32 -19.98
CA ASN A 248 29.00 -3.82 -20.97
C ASN A 248 28.25 -2.70 -21.72
N GLY A 249 28.75 -1.47 -21.69
CA GLY A 249 28.19 -0.34 -22.45
C GLY A 249 26.91 0.24 -21.84
N CYS A 250 26.51 -0.19 -20.65
CA CYS A 250 25.38 0.35 -19.93
C CYS A 250 25.88 1.33 -18.87
N GLU A 251 25.88 2.63 -19.17
CA GLU A 251 26.39 3.64 -18.23
C GLU A 251 25.50 3.72 -16.98
N PRO A 252 26.12 3.70 -15.77
CA PRO A 252 25.41 3.95 -14.52
C PRO A 252 24.70 5.31 -14.56
N ASP A 253 23.50 5.38 -14.03
CA ASP A 253 22.69 6.59 -13.97
C ASP A 253 22.58 7.13 -12.53
N LEU A 254 21.82 8.22 -12.38
CA LEU A 254 21.55 8.84 -11.09
C LEU A 254 20.93 7.84 -10.08
N VAL A 255 20.08 6.94 -10.58
CA VAL A 255 19.45 5.89 -9.74
C VAL A 255 20.50 4.92 -9.21
N THR A 256 21.42 4.46 -10.06
CA THR A 256 22.52 3.56 -9.68
C THR A 256 23.34 4.15 -8.53
N TYR A 257 23.75 5.42 -8.65
CA TYR A 257 24.53 6.09 -7.61
C TYR A 257 23.71 6.33 -6.35
N ASN A 258 22.44 6.72 -6.47
CA ASN A 258 21.57 6.97 -5.33
C ASN A 258 21.28 5.70 -4.51
N VAL A 259 21.18 4.54 -5.15
CA VAL A 259 21.03 3.25 -4.45
C VAL A 259 22.27 2.95 -3.59
N LEU A 260 23.45 3.08 -4.17
CA LEU A 260 24.72 2.88 -3.46
C LEU A 260 24.91 3.91 -2.33
N LEU A 261 24.59 5.17 -2.60
CA LEU A 261 24.70 6.28 -1.64
C LEU A 261 23.76 6.06 -0.44
N ASN A 262 22.50 5.67 -0.70
CA ASN A 262 21.55 5.37 0.35
C ASN A 262 22.05 4.25 1.27
N TYR A 263 22.60 3.18 0.69
CA TYR A 263 23.17 2.09 1.46
C TYR A 263 24.36 2.55 2.33
N CYS A 264 25.31 3.29 1.75
CA CYS A 264 26.44 3.80 2.51
C CYS A 264 25.99 4.72 3.66
N CYS A 265 24.99 5.58 3.43
CA CYS A 265 24.45 6.47 4.45
C CYS A 265 23.68 5.72 5.54
N ASP A 266 22.88 4.69 5.18
CA ASP A 266 22.17 3.87 6.15
C ASP A 266 23.11 3.02 7.01
N GLY A 267 24.22 2.55 6.42
CA GLY A 267 25.29 1.82 7.10
C GLY A 267 26.33 2.69 7.81
N LEU A 268 26.11 4.01 7.85
CA LEU A 268 27.02 4.99 8.46
C LEU A 268 28.43 5.04 7.84
N MET A 269 28.60 4.53 6.63
CA MET A 269 29.87 4.58 5.86
C MET A 269 30.00 5.93 5.15
N LEU A 270 30.12 6.99 5.92
CA LEU A 270 30.05 8.36 5.42
C LEU A 270 31.22 8.72 4.49
N GLU A 271 32.41 8.19 4.74
CA GLU A 271 33.58 8.43 3.87
C GLU A 271 33.39 7.82 2.48
N GLU A 272 32.79 6.61 2.41
CA GLU A 272 32.45 5.96 1.15
C GLU A 272 31.32 6.71 0.43
N ALA A 273 30.33 7.22 1.18
CA ALA A 273 29.28 8.05 0.62
C ALA A 273 29.83 9.35 0.00
N GLU A 274 30.78 10.03 0.66
CA GLU A 274 31.44 11.21 0.10
C GLU A 274 32.29 10.89 -1.12
N LYS A 275 32.99 9.75 -1.15
CA LYS A 275 33.73 9.27 -2.32
C LYS A 275 32.80 8.98 -3.49
N LEU A 276 31.65 8.36 -3.24
CA LEU A 276 30.62 8.09 -4.25
C LEU A 276 30.06 9.39 -4.84
N MET A 277 29.79 10.40 -4.02
CA MET A 277 29.35 11.71 -4.50
C MET A 277 30.39 12.37 -5.42
N LYS A 278 31.68 12.33 -5.04
CA LYS A 278 32.76 12.84 -5.88
C LYS A 278 32.89 12.06 -7.19
N LYS A 279 32.77 10.72 -7.13
CA LYS A 279 32.83 9.85 -8.32
C LYS A 279 31.66 10.15 -9.26
N MET A 280 30.48 10.35 -8.75
CA MET A 280 29.28 10.75 -9.49
C MET A 280 29.51 12.09 -10.23
N GLU A 281 30.10 13.09 -9.55
CA GLU A 281 30.43 14.38 -10.16
C GLU A 281 31.53 14.23 -11.23
N SER A 282 32.56 13.37 -11.01
CA SER A 282 33.64 13.10 -11.99
C SER A 282 33.12 12.34 -13.22
N ASP A 283 32.11 11.49 -13.08
CA ASP A 283 31.44 10.79 -14.19
C ASP A 283 30.43 11.70 -14.93
N GLY A 284 30.44 13.02 -14.63
CA GLY A 284 29.64 14.04 -15.33
C GLY A 284 28.17 14.13 -14.85
N MET A 285 27.81 13.41 -13.81
CA MET A 285 26.45 13.46 -13.26
C MET A 285 26.35 14.51 -12.16
N LYS A 286 25.30 15.32 -12.21
CA LYS A 286 25.03 16.32 -11.15
C LYS A 286 24.17 15.69 -10.06
N PRO A 287 24.67 15.63 -8.80
CA PRO A 287 23.85 15.21 -7.66
C PRO A 287 22.59 16.08 -7.54
N ASP A 288 21.46 15.45 -7.30
CA ASP A 288 20.16 16.10 -7.12
C ASP A 288 19.82 16.29 -5.63
N SER A 289 18.65 16.88 -5.35
CA SER A 289 18.15 17.04 -3.98
C SER A 289 18.06 15.70 -3.23
N TYR A 290 17.71 14.62 -3.94
CA TYR A 290 17.62 13.30 -3.32
C TYR A 290 18.99 12.79 -2.87
N SER A 291 20.01 12.87 -3.74
CA SER A 291 21.39 12.49 -3.43
C SER A 291 21.92 13.20 -2.18
N TYR A 292 21.74 14.52 -2.12
CA TYR A 292 22.16 15.30 -0.96
C TYR A 292 21.35 14.97 0.29
N ASN A 293 20.03 14.77 0.18
CA ASN A 293 19.18 14.40 1.32
C ASN A 293 19.58 13.05 1.92
N GLN A 294 20.04 12.08 1.12
CA GLN A 294 20.57 10.82 1.65
C GLN A 294 21.84 11.07 2.49
N LEU A 295 22.75 11.92 2.01
CA LEU A 295 23.97 12.24 2.75
C LEU A 295 23.65 13.03 4.04
N LEU A 296 22.71 13.99 3.99
CA LEU A 296 22.22 14.68 5.19
C LEU A 296 21.65 13.68 6.22
N LYS A 297 20.80 12.75 5.76
CA LYS A 297 20.23 11.71 6.60
C LYS A 297 21.32 10.83 7.24
N GLY A 298 22.33 10.42 6.48
CA GLY A 298 23.46 9.65 7.00
C GLY A 298 24.25 10.41 8.07
N LEU A 299 24.60 11.68 7.82
CA LEU A 299 25.27 12.55 8.78
C LEU A 299 24.45 12.75 10.06
N CYS A 300 23.13 12.94 9.93
CA CYS A 300 22.22 13.09 11.05
C CYS A 300 22.09 11.79 11.87
N LYS A 301 22.04 10.63 11.21
CA LYS A 301 22.07 9.31 11.87
C LYS A 301 23.38 9.07 12.64
N ALA A 302 24.50 9.54 12.10
CA ALA A 302 25.80 9.49 12.75
C ALA A 302 25.97 10.51 13.88
N ASN A 303 24.89 11.17 14.30
CA ASN A 303 24.89 12.23 15.32
C ASN A 303 25.82 13.42 15.01
N ARG A 304 25.91 13.80 13.71
CA ARG A 304 26.74 14.92 13.23
C ARG A 304 25.89 16.02 12.57
N PRO A 305 24.86 16.58 13.27
CA PRO A 305 23.93 17.54 12.67
C PRO A 305 24.59 18.83 12.20
N GLU A 306 25.68 19.27 12.86
CA GLU A 306 26.44 20.46 12.46
C GLU A 306 27.10 20.28 11.06
N LYS A 307 27.67 19.09 10.80
CA LYS A 307 28.24 18.80 9.48
C LYS A 307 27.15 18.74 8.41
N ALA A 308 25.98 18.18 8.76
CA ALA A 308 24.83 18.16 7.84
C ALA A 308 24.37 19.59 7.50
N TYR A 309 24.27 20.46 8.49
CA TYR A 309 23.91 21.87 8.29
C TYR A 309 24.94 22.61 7.41
N LEU A 310 26.23 22.43 7.67
CA LEU A 310 27.30 23.01 6.84
C LEU A 310 27.24 22.50 5.39
N LEU A 311 26.97 21.22 5.18
CA LEU A 311 26.78 20.65 3.84
C LEU A 311 25.60 21.28 3.11
N MET A 312 24.47 21.47 3.81
CA MET A 312 23.27 22.10 3.26
C MET A 312 23.60 23.52 2.77
N ILE A 313 24.21 24.36 3.62
CA ILE A 313 24.54 25.75 3.27
C ILE A 313 25.58 25.79 2.14
N SER A 314 26.67 25.03 2.25
CA SER A 314 27.80 25.15 1.33
C SER A 314 27.54 24.54 -0.05
N ARG A 315 26.68 23.53 -0.17
CA ARG A 315 26.47 22.76 -1.39
C ARG A 315 25.07 22.82 -1.95
N MET A 316 24.04 22.75 -1.09
CA MET A 316 22.66 22.65 -1.57
C MET A 316 22.06 24.04 -1.80
N GLU A 317 22.28 25.00 -0.92
CA GLU A 317 21.75 26.36 -1.06
C GLU A 317 22.33 27.05 -2.30
N THR A 318 23.65 26.92 -2.53
CA THR A 318 24.32 27.48 -3.70
C THR A 318 23.79 26.94 -5.03
N LYS A 319 23.20 25.73 -5.00
CA LYS A 319 22.62 25.05 -6.17
C LYS A 319 21.10 25.11 -6.20
N MET A 320 20.45 25.79 -5.24
CA MET A 320 19.00 25.85 -5.04
C MET A 320 18.32 24.47 -4.92
N LEU A 321 19.00 23.52 -4.27
CA LEU A 321 18.54 22.13 -4.11
C LEU A 321 17.87 21.87 -2.75
N CYS A 322 17.80 22.86 -1.86
CA CYS A 322 17.14 22.74 -0.57
C CYS A 322 15.62 22.63 -0.71
N ASN A 323 15.04 21.72 0.00
CA ASN A 323 13.60 21.51 0.06
C ASN A 323 13.15 21.22 1.51
N VAL A 324 11.85 21.07 1.72
CA VAL A 324 11.27 20.77 3.04
C VAL A 324 11.92 19.55 3.70
N VAL A 325 12.24 18.50 2.91
CA VAL A 325 12.87 17.28 3.42
C VAL A 325 14.27 17.55 3.96
N SER A 326 15.06 18.42 3.30
CA SER A 326 16.40 18.82 3.76
C SER A 326 16.33 19.50 5.12
N TYR A 327 15.42 20.49 5.26
CA TYR A 327 15.22 21.21 6.52
C TYR A 327 14.69 20.29 7.61
N ASN A 328 13.65 19.48 7.35
CA ASN A 328 13.08 18.56 8.32
C ASN A 328 14.11 17.54 8.84
N THR A 329 15.01 17.07 7.99
CA THR A 329 16.08 16.15 8.36
C THR A 329 17.02 16.78 9.37
N ILE A 330 17.47 18.02 9.14
CA ILE A 330 18.41 18.71 10.02
C ILE A 330 17.72 19.22 11.29
N ILE A 331 16.52 19.79 11.17
CA ILE A 331 15.69 20.21 12.32
C ILE A 331 15.48 19.01 13.25
N GLY A 332 15.10 17.85 12.70
CA GLY A 332 14.91 16.62 13.46
C GLY A 332 16.19 16.14 14.16
N ALA A 333 17.34 16.29 13.49
CA ALA A 333 18.63 15.92 14.08
C ALA A 333 19.05 16.88 15.22
N PHE A 334 18.85 18.20 15.05
CA PHE A 334 19.09 19.17 16.13
C PHE A 334 18.15 18.91 17.32
N CYS A 335 16.89 18.60 17.08
CA CYS A 335 15.94 18.23 18.14
C CYS A 335 16.38 16.98 18.91
N LYS A 336 16.83 15.93 18.21
CA LYS A 336 17.37 14.71 18.83
C LYS A 336 18.64 14.98 19.65
N ALA A 337 19.48 15.90 19.18
CA ALA A 337 20.69 16.34 19.89
C ALA A 337 20.39 17.32 21.04
N ARG A 338 19.11 17.60 21.36
CA ARG A 338 18.66 18.59 22.35
C ARG A 338 19.14 20.04 22.07
N LEU A 339 19.35 20.37 20.81
CA LEU A 339 19.71 21.70 20.31
C LEU A 339 18.48 22.43 19.75
N THR A 340 17.38 22.43 20.48
CA THR A 340 16.06 22.91 20.02
C THR A 340 16.05 24.37 19.64
N ARG A 341 16.86 25.23 20.29
CA ARG A 341 17.01 26.64 19.91
C ARG A 341 17.60 26.78 18.48
N ARG A 342 18.54 25.91 18.08
CA ARG A 342 19.09 25.91 16.73
C ARG A 342 18.07 25.35 15.73
N ALA A 343 17.35 24.30 16.13
CA ALA A 343 16.25 23.76 15.32
C ALA A 343 15.19 24.83 15.02
N TYR A 344 14.81 25.62 16.02
CA TYR A 344 13.84 26.71 15.87
C TYR A 344 14.37 27.85 14.98
N LYS A 345 15.66 28.22 15.14
CA LYS A 345 16.30 29.19 14.24
C LYS A 345 16.27 28.72 12.79
N LEU A 346 16.58 27.43 12.55
CA LEU A 346 16.54 26.86 11.21
C LEU A 346 15.12 26.81 10.63
N PHE A 347 14.10 26.59 11.45
CA PHE A 347 12.70 26.71 11.07
C PHE A 347 12.35 28.14 10.59
N GLN A 348 12.82 29.16 11.32
CA GLN A 348 12.62 30.55 10.90
C GLN A 348 13.36 30.87 9.59
N GLU A 349 14.60 30.40 9.43
CA GLU A 349 15.37 30.53 8.19
C GLU A 349 14.68 29.88 6.99
N MET A 350 14.05 28.70 7.19
CA MET A 350 13.29 27.97 6.17
C MET A 350 12.17 28.84 5.60
N SER A 351 11.35 29.44 6.47
CA SER A 351 10.26 30.34 6.09
C SER A 351 10.76 31.61 5.38
N GLN A 352 11.86 32.21 5.87
CA GLN A 352 12.46 33.40 5.25
C GLN A 352 12.98 33.12 3.83
N LYS A 353 13.40 31.89 3.54
CA LYS A 353 13.86 31.46 2.21
C LYS A 353 12.74 31.00 1.29
N GLY A 354 11.48 31.19 1.70
CA GLY A 354 10.29 30.84 0.90
C GLY A 354 10.02 29.34 0.83
N ILE A 355 10.61 28.55 1.71
CA ILE A 355 10.30 27.13 1.86
C ILE A 355 9.28 26.99 2.98
N GLU A 356 8.02 26.67 2.60
CA GLU A 356 6.93 26.57 3.59
C GLU A 356 7.09 25.32 4.46
N PRO A 357 7.04 25.49 5.80
CA PRO A 357 7.02 24.38 6.73
C PRO A 357 5.77 23.52 6.53
N ASP A 358 5.92 22.21 6.60
CA ASP A 358 4.83 21.24 6.53
C ASP A 358 4.43 20.71 7.93
N VAL A 359 3.39 19.89 7.97
CA VAL A 359 2.90 19.23 9.20
C VAL A 359 4.01 18.46 9.91
N VAL A 360 4.95 17.87 9.16
CA VAL A 360 6.10 17.12 9.71
C VAL A 360 7.06 18.06 10.42
N THR A 361 7.35 19.25 9.87
CA THR A 361 8.19 20.28 10.48
C THR A 361 7.65 20.68 11.86
N PHE A 362 6.36 21.04 11.90
CA PHE A 362 5.69 21.42 13.14
C PHE A 362 5.67 20.27 14.18
N THR A 363 5.35 19.06 13.73
CA THR A 363 5.33 17.87 14.61
C THR A 363 6.67 17.64 15.29
N ILE A 364 7.77 17.73 14.53
CA ILE A 364 9.13 17.55 15.06
C ILE A 364 9.44 18.60 16.14
N LEU A 365 9.14 19.86 15.87
CA LEU A 365 9.42 20.97 16.78
C LEU A 365 8.54 20.93 18.03
N ILE A 366 7.22 20.76 17.86
CA ILE A 366 6.28 20.68 18.99
C ILE A 366 6.70 19.54 19.93
N LYS A 367 6.99 18.37 19.38
CA LYS A 367 7.47 17.22 20.17
C LYS A 367 8.78 17.52 20.90
N ALA A 368 9.72 18.20 20.26
CA ALA A 368 11.00 18.53 20.86
C ALA A 368 10.85 19.53 22.01
N PHE A 369 10.07 20.61 21.84
CA PHE A 369 9.83 21.61 22.88
C PHE A 369 9.02 21.07 24.05
N LEU A 370 8.04 20.18 23.79
CA LEU A 370 7.33 19.48 24.87
C LEU A 370 8.27 18.59 25.70
N ASN A 371 9.20 17.89 25.06
CA ASN A 371 10.18 17.04 25.73
C ASN A 371 11.19 17.85 26.57
N GLU A 372 11.47 19.12 26.22
CA GLU A 372 12.29 20.05 27.01
C GLU A 372 11.50 20.76 28.11
N GLY A 373 10.17 20.61 28.13
CA GLY A 373 9.32 21.32 29.10
C GLY A 373 8.93 22.74 28.66
N SER A 374 9.35 23.19 27.47
CA SER A 374 9.05 24.53 26.92
C SER A 374 7.65 24.54 26.25
N SER A 375 6.61 24.39 27.09
CA SER A 375 5.22 24.25 26.63
C SER A 375 4.68 25.51 25.96
N ASP A 376 5.17 26.70 26.30
CA ASP A 376 4.66 27.95 25.70
C ASP A 376 5.05 28.06 24.23
N VAL A 377 6.28 27.67 23.89
CA VAL A 377 6.72 27.62 22.49
C VAL A 377 5.98 26.52 21.72
N ALA A 378 5.78 25.36 22.34
CA ALA A 378 5.01 24.28 21.73
C ALA A 378 3.56 24.71 21.45
N LYS A 379 2.94 25.48 22.34
CA LYS A 379 1.60 26.04 22.15
C LYS A 379 1.57 27.05 20.99
N LEU A 380 2.53 27.96 20.93
CA LEU A 380 2.63 28.92 19.82
C LEU A 380 2.77 28.22 18.45
N LEU A 381 3.60 27.19 18.37
CA LEU A 381 3.75 26.39 17.14
C LEU A 381 2.47 25.64 16.78
N LEU A 382 1.75 25.12 17.76
CA LEU A 382 0.47 24.46 17.54
C LEU A 382 -0.59 25.44 17.04
N ASP A 383 -0.69 26.63 17.66
CA ASP A 383 -1.61 27.69 17.25
C ASP A 383 -1.29 28.21 15.83
N GLU A 384 -0.01 28.28 15.47
CA GLU A 384 0.45 28.67 14.14
C GLU A 384 0.04 27.62 13.11
N LEU A 385 0.29 26.34 13.38
CA LEU A 385 -0.12 25.23 12.50
C LEU A 385 -1.64 25.21 12.28
N MET A 386 -2.42 25.41 13.36
CA MET A 386 -3.89 25.45 13.27
C MET A 386 -4.40 26.61 12.41
N ARG A 387 -3.69 27.76 12.43
CA ARG A 387 -4.02 28.94 11.58
C ARG A 387 -3.69 28.75 10.10
N MET A 388 -2.71 27.89 9.77
CA MET A 388 -2.32 27.65 8.37
C MET A 388 -3.40 26.91 7.55
N GLY A 389 -4.46 26.42 8.18
CA GLY A 389 -5.58 25.76 7.49
C GLY A 389 -5.20 24.44 6.80
N LEU A 390 -4.08 23.82 7.19
CA LEU A 390 -3.64 22.54 6.66
C LEU A 390 -4.64 21.45 7.06
N SER A 391 -4.89 20.51 6.14
CA SER A 391 -5.68 19.32 6.44
C SER A 391 -4.86 18.39 7.35
N LEU A 392 -5.21 18.37 8.64
CA LEU A 392 -4.59 17.53 9.63
C LEU A 392 -5.36 16.20 9.71
N ASP A 393 -4.64 15.10 9.68
CA ASP A 393 -5.23 13.76 9.77
C ASP A 393 -5.34 13.24 11.20
N CYS A 394 -6.05 12.14 11.38
CA CYS A 394 -6.21 11.47 12.67
C CYS A 394 -4.85 11.08 13.29
N ILE A 395 -3.88 10.68 12.47
CA ILE A 395 -2.55 10.25 12.93
C ILE A 395 -1.80 11.41 13.59
N PHE A 396 -1.89 12.61 12.97
CA PHE A 396 -1.28 13.82 13.54
C PHE A 396 -1.89 14.17 14.90
N TYR A 397 -3.23 14.29 14.96
CA TYR A 397 -3.92 14.65 16.21
C TYR A 397 -3.62 13.67 17.34
N THR A 398 -3.70 12.38 17.06
CA THR A 398 -3.40 11.31 18.01
C THR A 398 -1.96 11.38 18.52
N ALA A 399 -0.99 11.64 17.63
CA ALA A 399 0.41 11.77 17.99
C ALA A 399 0.66 13.01 18.91
N ILE A 400 0.01 14.13 18.64
CA ILE A 400 0.13 15.34 19.46
C ILE A 400 -0.55 15.16 20.82
N VAL A 401 -1.77 14.60 20.85
CA VAL A 401 -2.47 14.27 22.11
C VAL A 401 -1.61 13.37 22.99
N ASP A 402 -1.04 12.29 22.45
CA ASP A 402 -0.16 11.38 23.19
C ASP A 402 1.09 12.10 23.73
N GLN A 403 1.71 12.98 22.93
CA GLN A 403 2.88 13.75 23.39
C GLN A 403 2.52 14.77 24.50
N LEU A 404 1.40 15.47 24.38
CA LEU A 404 0.90 16.40 25.40
C LEU A 404 0.59 15.65 26.70
N CYS A 405 -0.02 14.49 26.62
CA CYS A 405 -0.28 13.62 27.78
C CYS A 405 1.03 13.16 28.45
N LYS A 406 2.04 12.75 27.67
CA LYS A 406 3.38 12.39 28.18
C LYS A 406 4.08 13.57 28.85
N ALA A 407 3.90 14.77 28.32
CA ALA A 407 4.41 16.02 28.88
C ALA A 407 3.59 16.52 30.08
N LYS A 408 2.56 15.78 30.53
CA LYS A 408 1.62 16.17 31.62
C LYS A 408 0.84 17.46 31.35
N LYS A 409 0.62 17.81 30.05
CA LYS A 409 -0.13 19.00 29.63
C LYS A 409 -1.55 18.60 29.22
N ILE A 410 -2.31 18.07 30.18
CA ILE A 410 -3.62 17.44 29.94
C ILE A 410 -4.64 18.43 29.36
N GLU A 411 -4.67 19.69 29.85
CA GLU A 411 -5.60 20.69 29.32
C GLU A 411 -5.37 21.00 27.84
N MET A 412 -4.10 21.08 27.44
CA MET A 412 -3.76 21.25 26.02
C MET A 412 -4.15 20.00 25.20
N ALA A 413 -3.97 18.80 25.76
CA ALA A 413 -4.37 17.57 25.09
C ALA A 413 -5.89 17.50 24.86
N LEU A 414 -6.68 17.91 25.86
CA LEU A 414 -8.14 18.03 25.75
C LEU A 414 -8.56 19.05 24.70
N SER A 415 -7.92 20.24 24.67
CA SER A 415 -8.19 21.28 23.68
C SER A 415 -7.90 20.79 22.24
N VAL A 416 -6.78 20.08 22.04
CA VAL A 416 -6.41 19.52 20.72
C VAL A 416 -7.39 18.42 20.32
N PHE A 417 -7.84 17.59 21.25
CA PHE A 417 -8.83 16.56 20.98
C PHE A 417 -10.20 17.16 20.63
N SER A 418 -10.62 18.25 21.31
CA SER A 418 -11.85 19.00 20.95
C SER A 418 -11.74 19.60 19.55
N ASP A 419 -10.62 20.23 19.20
CA ASP A 419 -10.39 20.78 17.85
C ASP A 419 -10.46 19.69 16.76
N MET A 420 -9.94 18.49 17.04
CA MET A 420 -10.07 17.32 16.17
C MET A 420 -11.53 16.97 15.89
N VAL A 421 -12.37 16.97 16.93
CA VAL A 421 -13.80 16.67 16.82
C VAL A 421 -14.53 17.78 16.05
N GLU A 422 -14.25 19.06 16.37
CA GLU A 422 -14.90 20.22 15.75
C GLU A 422 -14.59 20.33 14.25
N ARG A 423 -13.39 19.94 13.84
CA ARG A 423 -13.00 19.88 12.41
C ARG A 423 -13.55 18.67 11.67
N GLY A 424 -14.29 17.79 12.33
CA GLY A 424 -14.87 16.60 11.71
C GLY A 424 -13.86 15.54 11.30
N VAL A 425 -12.65 15.53 11.90
CA VAL A 425 -11.66 14.48 11.65
C VAL A 425 -12.19 13.17 12.24
N THR A 426 -12.13 12.10 11.45
CA THR A 426 -12.61 10.78 11.88
C THR A 426 -11.80 10.29 13.08
N LEU A 427 -12.49 10.14 14.22
CA LEU A 427 -11.92 9.53 15.41
C LEU A 427 -11.70 8.04 15.21
N ASP A 428 -10.76 7.47 15.94
CA ASP A 428 -10.54 6.03 16.02
C ASP A 428 -10.31 5.60 17.48
N VAL A 429 -10.25 4.30 17.73
CA VAL A 429 -9.99 3.72 19.05
C VAL A 429 -8.63 4.19 19.61
N ILE A 430 -7.65 4.41 18.73
CA ILE A 430 -6.29 4.81 19.13
C ILE A 430 -6.28 6.26 19.68
N SER A 431 -7.07 7.16 19.08
CA SER A 431 -7.21 8.54 19.53
C SER A 431 -7.81 8.61 20.92
N TYR A 432 -8.89 7.84 21.18
CA TYR A 432 -9.46 7.73 22.53
C TYR A 432 -8.48 7.13 23.52
N ASN A 433 -7.78 6.04 23.16
CA ASN A 433 -6.80 5.38 24.01
C ASN A 433 -5.64 6.31 24.41
N ALA A 434 -5.20 7.18 23.51
CA ALA A 434 -4.14 8.14 23.79
C ALA A 434 -4.55 9.13 24.91
N LEU A 435 -5.76 9.69 24.82
CA LEU A 435 -6.26 10.64 25.82
C LEU A 435 -6.65 9.96 27.12
N ILE A 436 -7.33 8.81 27.08
CA ILE A 436 -7.67 7.99 28.26
C ILE A 436 -6.40 7.64 29.03
N ASN A 437 -5.33 7.19 28.35
CA ASN A 437 -4.04 6.89 28.98
C ASN A 437 -3.44 8.12 29.69
N GLY A 438 -3.50 9.28 29.04
CA GLY A 438 -3.04 10.54 29.61
C GLY A 438 -3.79 10.93 30.87
N LEU A 439 -5.12 10.88 30.82
CA LEU A 439 -5.99 11.19 31.97
C LEU A 439 -5.78 10.20 33.14
N CYS A 440 -5.70 8.90 32.85
CA CYS A 440 -5.42 7.88 33.85
C CYS A 440 -4.06 8.05 34.52
N LYS A 441 -3.03 8.53 33.79
CA LYS A 441 -1.70 8.83 34.34
C LYS A 441 -1.66 10.15 35.13
N ALA A 442 -2.56 11.07 34.83
CA ALA A 442 -2.71 12.34 35.54
C ALA A 442 -3.66 12.25 36.74
N SER A 443 -4.09 11.04 37.12
CA SER A 443 -5.07 10.81 38.21
C SER A 443 -6.43 11.52 37.98
N ARG A 444 -6.87 11.64 36.73
CA ARG A 444 -8.17 12.19 36.31
C ARG A 444 -9.07 11.09 35.77
N VAL A 445 -9.20 10.00 36.53
CA VAL A 445 -9.86 8.77 36.04
C VAL A 445 -11.36 8.98 35.80
N SER A 446 -12.00 9.89 36.54
CA SER A 446 -13.42 10.22 36.30
C SER A 446 -13.66 10.77 34.89
N GLU A 447 -12.76 11.61 34.38
CA GLU A 447 -12.83 12.13 33.01
C GLU A 447 -12.46 11.06 31.98
N ALA A 448 -11.52 10.19 32.32
CA ALA A 448 -11.20 9.03 31.48
C ALA A 448 -12.42 8.10 31.33
N MET A 449 -13.20 7.90 32.39
CA MET A 449 -14.46 7.15 32.36
C MET A 449 -15.54 7.84 31.50
N CYS A 450 -15.61 9.18 31.54
CA CYS A 450 -16.52 9.93 30.66
C CYS A 450 -16.17 9.69 29.19
N LEU A 451 -14.89 9.75 28.81
CA LEU A 451 -14.43 9.47 27.45
C LEU A 451 -14.64 8.00 27.04
N TYR A 452 -14.46 7.07 27.96
CA TYR A 452 -14.74 5.66 27.74
C TYR A 452 -16.22 5.41 27.40
N ASN A 453 -17.12 6.07 28.13
CA ASN A 453 -18.57 6.00 27.86
C ASN A 453 -18.92 6.73 26.55
N GLU A 454 -18.32 7.90 26.28
CA GLU A 454 -18.51 8.64 25.03
C GLU A 454 -18.09 7.81 23.81
N MET A 455 -16.95 7.13 23.88
CA MET A 455 -16.45 6.24 22.85
C MET A 455 -17.50 5.16 22.49
N GLN A 456 -18.11 4.54 23.49
CA GLN A 456 -19.15 3.52 23.29
C GLN A 456 -20.44 4.10 22.70
N THR A 457 -20.89 5.25 23.17
CA THR A 457 -22.10 5.92 22.64
C THR A 457 -21.94 6.36 21.18
N LYS A 458 -20.71 6.69 20.76
CA LYS A 458 -20.38 7.00 19.36
C LYS A 458 -20.14 5.75 18.49
N GLY A 459 -20.34 4.55 19.04
CA GLY A 459 -20.24 3.29 18.29
C GLY A 459 -18.82 2.73 18.16
N PHE A 460 -17.83 3.29 18.85
CA PHE A 460 -16.49 2.72 18.90
C PHE A 460 -16.41 1.63 19.96
N SER A 461 -16.08 0.40 19.56
CA SER A 461 -15.92 -0.70 20.51
C SER A 461 -14.58 -0.62 21.22
N PRO A 462 -14.54 -0.56 22.58
CA PRO A 462 -13.30 -0.63 23.32
C PRO A 462 -12.53 -1.91 23.00
N ASP A 463 -11.23 -1.78 22.81
CA ASP A 463 -10.29 -2.89 22.59
C ASP A 463 -9.61 -3.33 23.91
N GLU A 464 -8.79 -4.36 23.82
CA GLU A 464 -8.05 -4.88 24.97
C GLU A 464 -7.18 -3.80 25.65
N VAL A 465 -6.64 -2.86 24.84
CA VAL A 465 -5.81 -1.75 25.34
C VAL A 465 -6.67 -0.77 26.12
N THR A 466 -7.84 -0.39 25.61
CA THR A 466 -8.79 0.51 26.30
C THR A 466 -9.13 -0.02 27.68
N PHE A 467 -9.51 -1.31 27.77
CA PHE A 467 -9.86 -1.93 29.05
C PHE A 467 -8.68 -1.93 30.03
N LYS A 468 -7.48 -2.30 29.58
CA LYS A 468 -6.26 -2.27 30.43
C LYS A 468 -5.94 -0.87 30.96
N LEU A 469 -6.12 0.16 30.13
CA LEU A 469 -5.85 1.55 30.53
C LEU A 469 -6.83 2.02 31.62
N ILE A 470 -8.13 1.78 31.43
CA ILE A 470 -9.18 2.18 32.38
C ILE A 470 -9.05 1.40 33.69
N ILE A 471 -8.97 0.07 33.63
CA ILE A 471 -8.83 -0.76 34.83
C ILE A 471 -7.59 -0.38 35.61
N GLY A 472 -6.43 -0.21 34.94
CA GLY A 472 -5.21 0.22 35.60
C GLY A 472 -5.29 1.65 36.20
N GLY A 473 -6.08 2.55 35.62
CA GLY A 473 -6.40 3.86 36.17
C GLY A 473 -7.24 3.77 37.45
N LEU A 474 -8.33 3.01 37.38
CA LEU A 474 -9.27 2.80 38.50
C LEU A 474 -8.60 2.13 39.71
N ILE A 475 -7.74 1.13 39.48
CA ILE A 475 -6.97 0.48 40.55
C ILE A 475 -6.07 1.50 41.26
N ARG A 476 -5.38 2.37 40.54
CA ARG A 476 -4.49 3.41 41.12
C ARG A 476 -5.25 4.41 41.99
N GLU A 477 -6.50 4.74 41.61
CA GLU A 477 -7.36 5.61 42.40
C GLU A 477 -8.16 4.85 43.48
N LYS A 478 -7.93 3.56 43.67
CA LYS A 478 -8.63 2.71 44.64
C LYS A 478 -10.16 2.61 44.39
N LYS A 479 -10.61 2.84 43.16
CA LYS A 479 -12.02 2.72 42.73
C LYS A 479 -12.31 1.28 42.29
N LEU A 480 -12.17 0.33 43.23
CA LEU A 480 -12.18 -1.10 42.93
C LEU A 480 -13.52 -1.59 42.38
N HIS A 481 -14.64 -1.04 42.86
CA HIS A 481 -16.00 -1.44 42.38
C HIS A 481 -16.18 -1.13 40.89
N GLU A 482 -15.73 0.09 40.46
CA GLU A 482 -15.77 0.48 39.05
C GLU A 482 -14.81 -0.38 38.20
N ALA A 483 -13.63 -0.69 38.75
CA ALA A 483 -12.65 -1.55 38.08
C ALA A 483 -13.19 -2.96 37.82
N CYS A 484 -13.91 -3.56 38.78
CA CYS A 484 -14.56 -4.86 38.60
C CYS A 484 -15.68 -4.80 37.55
N SER A 485 -16.50 -3.75 37.57
CA SER A 485 -17.55 -3.58 36.55
C SER A 485 -16.99 -3.47 35.11
N VAL A 486 -15.89 -2.74 34.93
CA VAL A 486 -15.21 -2.62 33.61
C VAL A 486 -14.54 -3.94 33.25
N TRP A 487 -14.03 -4.69 34.22
CA TRP A 487 -13.47 -6.02 33.98
C TRP A 487 -14.53 -7.02 33.52
N ASP A 488 -15.71 -7.01 34.13
CA ASP A 488 -16.84 -7.86 33.71
C ASP A 488 -17.21 -7.56 32.24
N GLN A 489 -17.32 -6.27 31.86
CA GLN A 489 -17.54 -5.87 30.46
C GLN A 489 -16.45 -6.36 29.50
N MET A 490 -15.19 -6.38 29.95
CA MET A 490 -14.06 -6.90 29.19
C MET A 490 -14.23 -8.40 28.92
N MET A 491 -14.60 -9.17 29.97
CA MET A 491 -14.84 -10.62 29.89
C MET A 491 -16.02 -10.96 28.99
N GLU A 492 -17.12 -10.21 29.08
CA GLU A 492 -18.28 -10.35 28.19
C GLU A 492 -17.93 -10.18 26.72
N LYS A 493 -16.96 -9.32 26.41
CA LYS A 493 -16.43 -9.13 25.05
C LYS A 493 -15.38 -10.17 24.63
N GLY A 494 -15.07 -11.15 25.49
CA GLY A 494 -14.13 -12.23 25.19
C GLY A 494 -12.65 -11.85 25.33
N PHE A 495 -12.32 -10.71 25.95
CA PHE A 495 -10.94 -10.33 26.22
C PHE A 495 -10.50 -10.83 27.61
N THR A 496 -9.21 -11.10 27.76
CA THR A 496 -8.59 -11.54 29.02
C THR A 496 -7.59 -10.51 29.52
N LEU A 497 -7.63 -10.22 30.82
CA LEU A 497 -6.60 -9.42 31.48
C LEU A 497 -5.26 -10.17 31.52
N GLY A 498 -4.18 -9.46 31.20
CA GLY A 498 -2.84 -10.00 31.41
C GLY A 498 -2.57 -10.25 32.91
N THR A 499 -1.76 -11.28 33.21
CA THR A 499 -1.46 -11.77 34.57
C THR A 499 -1.08 -10.64 35.55
N ALA A 500 -0.26 -9.69 35.13
CA ALA A 500 0.19 -8.58 35.99
C ALA A 500 -0.92 -7.64 36.46
N VAL A 501 -1.93 -7.36 35.61
CA VAL A 501 -3.05 -6.46 35.97
C VAL A 501 -4.10 -7.22 36.77
N SER A 502 -4.34 -8.49 36.47
CA SER A 502 -5.22 -9.34 37.26
C SER A 502 -4.70 -9.58 38.69
N GLU A 503 -3.39 -9.83 38.84
CA GLU A 503 -2.75 -9.96 40.14
C GLU A 503 -2.83 -8.66 40.95
N THR A 504 -2.60 -7.50 40.34
CA THR A 504 -2.71 -6.20 41.03
C THR A 504 -4.15 -5.92 41.46
N LEU A 505 -5.15 -6.28 40.67
CA LEU A 505 -6.57 -6.12 41.04
C LEU A 505 -6.95 -7.07 42.19
N ILE A 506 -6.57 -8.35 42.10
CA ILE A 506 -6.83 -9.34 43.16
C ILE A 506 -6.16 -8.94 44.47
N ASN A 507 -4.89 -8.51 44.43
CA ASN A 507 -4.19 -8.03 45.62
C ASN A 507 -4.83 -6.79 46.23
N ALA A 508 -5.34 -5.86 45.39
CA ALA A 508 -6.04 -4.67 45.84
C ALA A 508 -7.39 -4.98 46.48
N ILE A 509 -8.09 -6.00 46.02
CA ILE A 509 -9.34 -6.49 46.63
C ILE A 509 -9.03 -7.17 47.96
N ASN A 510 -8.08 -8.09 48.00
CA ASN A 510 -7.73 -8.83 49.23
C ASN A 510 -7.17 -7.92 50.35
N SER A 511 -6.51 -6.82 50.01
CA SER A 511 -6.03 -5.85 51.00
C SER A 511 -7.13 -5.02 51.65
N ARG A 512 -8.33 -5.02 51.10
CA ARG A 512 -9.51 -4.31 51.66
C ARG A 512 -10.40 -5.20 52.54
N ASP A 513 -10.35 -6.51 52.32
CA ASP A 513 -11.09 -7.48 53.13
C ASP A 513 -10.36 -7.82 54.45
N GLY A 514 -9.17 -7.22 54.67
CA GLY A 514 -8.36 -7.36 55.86
C GLY A 514 -8.36 -6.13 56.82
N GLU A 515 -9.06 -5.04 56.48
CA GLU A 515 -9.36 -3.90 57.34
C GLU A 515 -10.85 -3.92 57.74
#